data_050e807bfcc953f23e89ec86b7b15169
#
_entry.id   050e807bfcc953f23e89ec86b7b15169
#
_cell.length_a   1.000
_cell.length_b   1.000
_cell.length_c   1.000
_cell.angle_alpha   90.00
_cell.angle_beta   90.00
_cell.angle_gamma   90.00
#
_symmetry.space_group_name_H-M   'P 1'
#
loop_
_entity.id
_entity.type
_entity.pdbx_description
1 polymer ?
#
loop_
_entity_poly.entity_id
_entity_poly.type
_entity_poly.pdbx_seq_one_letter_code
_entity_poly.pdbx_strand_id
1 'polypeptide(L)'
;MGKLAVISDLHVDINHFSATDLQLIAELLDANQATHLHLAGDIANKETAAMTVIDFFQRQLPTTFHWGNHEMADLSESLIETYPDPAFLNFQTVALSEKTLLLGVNCWYDYGYSDLQSTEEILRLKHLFWYDRMIQRTGTDPEISHQINERLRQTLRGLPQDKEVIVTTHFVPKATFIVKQTGKYVRWNHLNAFLGSPEFGAVIDEADNVRQVVFGHTHRRFEDQVIGQTIYSCRPLGYYYEWQLTRRFVLENQLTENFQPTKLRGLLRTNQAAFNQYKAAHLRAELQQAITWINY
;
A
#
# COMPACT_ATOMS: atom_id res chain seq x y z
N MET A 1 -5.82 -25.86 -3.47
CA MET A 1 -5.19 -24.70 -4.08
C MET A 1 -5.63 -23.51 -3.25
N GLY A 2 -4.71 -22.80 -2.61
CA GLY A 2 -5.03 -21.67 -1.77
C GLY A 2 -5.14 -20.38 -2.58
N LYS A 3 -5.80 -19.36 -2.01
CA LYS A 3 -5.92 -18.04 -2.63
C LYS A 3 -5.60 -16.96 -1.61
N LEU A 4 -4.53 -16.20 -1.87
CA LEU A 4 -4.16 -15.03 -1.11
C LEU A 4 -4.88 -13.79 -1.66
N ALA A 5 -5.50 -13.02 -0.78
CA ALA A 5 -5.95 -11.67 -1.05
C ALA A 5 -4.96 -10.67 -0.43
N VAL A 6 -4.51 -9.69 -1.19
CA VAL A 6 -3.70 -8.59 -0.67
C VAL A 6 -4.44 -7.28 -0.87
N ILE A 7 -4.57 -6.49 0.20
CA ILE A 7 -5.22 -5.18 0.20
C ILE A 7 -4.25 -4.16 0.81
N SER A 8 -4.08 -3.01 0.17
CA SER A 8 -3.32 -1.89 0.69
C SER A 8 -4.13 -0.60 0.67
N ASP A 9 -3.69 0.37 1.46
CA ASP A 9 -4.22 1.74 1.46
C ASP A 9 -5.74 1.80 1.76
N LEU A 10 -6.18 1.00 2.75
CA LEU A 10 -7.59 0.99 3.18
C LEU A 10 -8.01 2.33 3.78
N HIS A 11 -7.12 2.99 4.56
CA HIS A 11 -7.37 4.27 5.19
C HIS A 11 -8.78 4.36 5.79
N VAL A 12 -9.16 3.39 6.62
CA VAL A 12 -10.54 3.21 7.09
C VAL A 12 -11.12 4.43 7.78
N ASP A 13 -10.29 5.19 8.47
CA ASP A 13 -10.63 6.45 9.15
C ASP A 13 -10.86 7.61 8.14
N ILE A 14 -9.95 7.80 7.19
CA ILE A 14 -10.07 8.81 6.13
C ILE A 14 -11.25 8.50 5.21
N ASN A 15 -11.45 7.22 4.89
CA ASN A 15 -12.49 6.73 4.00
C ASN A 15 -13.85 6.56 4.71
N HIS A 16 -13.89 6.85 6.03
CA HIS A 16 -15.10 6.74 6.84
C HIS A 16 -15.77 5.37 6.70
N PHE A 17 -14.97 4.30 6.82
CA PHE A 17 -15.50 2.95 6.73
C PHE A 17 -16.35 2.61 7.96
N SER A 18 -17.55 2.12 7.69
CA SER A 18 -18.44 1.55 8.69
C SER A 18 -18.18 0.05 8.85
N ALA A 19 -18.76 -0.55 9.89
CA ALA A 19 -18.76 -2.00 10.03
C ALA A 19 -19.37 -2.72 8.81
N THR A 20 -20.36 -2.12 8.16
CA THR A 20 -20.97 -2.65 6.94
C THR A 20 -19.98 -2.63 5.76
N ASP A 21 -19.14 -1.60 5.66
CA ASP A 21 -18.12 -1.53 4.60
C ASP A 21 -17.04 -2.61 4.81
N LEU A 22 -16.62 -2.87 6.06
CA LEU A 22 -15.70 -3.97 6.38
C LEU A 22 -16.35 -5.34 6.11
N GLN A 23 -17.62 -5.50 6.45
CA GLN A 23 -18.36 -6.73 6.17
C GLN A 23 -18.47 -6.99 4.65
N LEU A 24 -18.59 -5.94 3.83
CA LEU A 24 -18.58 -6.05 2.38
C LEU A 24 -17.24 -6.57 1.84
N ILE A 25 -16.11 -6.18 2.46
CA ILE A 25 -14.79 -6.75 2.13
C ILE A 25 -14.78 -8.24 2.49
N ALA A 26 -15.25 -8.61 3.68
CA ALA A 26 -15.32 -10.00 4.11
C ALA A 26 -16.17 -10.87 3.17
N GLU A 27 -17.31 -10.37 2.72
CA GLU A 27 -18.13 -11.04 1.70
C GLU A 27 -17.40 -11.21 0.36
N LEU A 28 -16.58 -10.23 -0.06
CA LEU A 28 -15.75 -10.34 -1.26
C LEU A 28 -14.68 -11.42 -1.10
N LEU A 29 -14.05 -11.51 0.08
CA LEU A 29 -13.06 -12.53 0.39
C LEU A 29 -13.68 -13.93 0.35
N ASP A 30 -14.83 -14.12 0.98
CA ASP A 30 -15.56 -15.39 0.99
C ASP A 30 -16.03 -15.80 -0.41
N ALA A 31 -16.68 -14.89 -1.13
CA ALA A 31 -17.17 -15.13 -2.50
C ALA A 31 -16.04 -15.53 -3.48
N ASN A 32 -14.82 -15.05 -3.23
CA ASN A 32 -13.63 -15.42 -4.02
C ASN A 32 -12.85 -16.58 -3.42
N GLN A 33 -13.32 -17.19 -2.33
CA GLN A 33 -12.69 -18.32 -1.64
C GLN A 33 -11.25 -17.99 -1.17
N ALA A 34 -11.04 -16.78 -0.64
CA ALA A 34 -9.77 -16.42 -0.04
C ALA A 34 -9.44 -17.34 1.13
N THR A 35 -8.23 -17.86 1.17
CA THR A 35 -7.73 -18.71 2.25
C THR A 35 -6.76 -17.98 3.17
N HIS A 36 -6.29 -16.82 2.74
CA HIS A 36 -5.42 -15.92 3.50
C HIS A 36 -5.64 -14.48 3.05
N LEU A 37 -5.68 -13.55 4.00
CA LEU A 37 -5.66 -12.10 3.76
C LEU A 37 -4.32 -11.52 4.20
N HIS A 38 -3.75 -10.62 3.40
CA HIS A 38 -2.63 -9.79 3.83
C HIS A 38 -2.97 -8.31 3.65
N LEU A 39 -2.84 -7.54 4.74
CA LEU A 39 -3.02 -6.08 4.72
C LEU A 39 -1.66 -5.40 4.57
N ALA A 40 -1.44 -4.78 3.40
CA ALA A 40 -0.15 -4.28 2.96
C ALA A 40 0.05 -2.79 3.25
N GLY A 41 -0.19 -2.39 4.51
CA GLY A 41 0.03 -1.04 5.03
C GLY A 41 -1.08 -0.04 4.70
N ASP A 42 -1.03 1.09 5.39
CA ASP A 42 -1.99 2.20 5.31
C ASP A 42 -3.44 1.74 5.55
N ILE A 43 -3.62 0.94 6.59
CA ILE A 43 -4.91 0.45 7.06
C ILE A 43 -5.68 1.61 7.71
N ALA A 44 -4.99 2.40 8.55
CA ALA A 44 -5.51 3.59 9.24
C ALA A 44 -4.38 4.52 9.69
N ASN A 45 -4.72 5.79 10.08
CA ASN A 45 -3.74 6.73 10.65
C ASN A 45 -3.31 6.40 12.09
N LYS A 46 -4.10 5.56 12.77
CA LYS A 46 -3.87 5.20 14.18
C LYS A 46 -3.71 3.69 14.30
N GLU A 47 -2.67 3.30 15.02
CA GLU A 47 -2.39 1.88 15.31
C GLU A 47 -3.62 1.17 15.87
N THR A 48 -4.30 1.74 16.86
CA THR A 48 -5.49 1.16 17.49
C THR A 48 -6.66 0.97 16.51
N ALA A 49 -6.81 1.87 15.55
CA ALA A 49 -7.82 1.73 14.49
C ALA A 49 -7.42 0.63 13.50
N ALA A 50 -6.14 0.57 13.11
CA ALA A 50 -5.61 -0.48 12.25
C ALA A 50 -5.77 -1.85 12.90
N MET A 51 -5.42 -2.01 14.19
CA MET A 51 -5.59 -3.25 14.92
C MET A 51 -7.06 -3.69 15.03
N THR A 52 -7.99 -2.73 15.20
CA THR A 52 -9.43 -3.04 15.18
C THR A 52 -9.87 -3.69 13.86
N VAL A 53 -9.33 -3.23 12.74
CA VAL A 53 -9.60 -3.79 11.40
C VAL A 53 -8.94 -5.15 11.23
N ILE A 54 -7.69 -5.29 11.67
CA ILE A 54 -6.94 -6.54 11.64
C ILE A 54 -7.67 -7.61 12.44
N ASP A 55 -8.06 -7.31 13.68
CA ASP A 55 -8.85 -8.18 14.56
C ASP A 55 -10.19 -8.60 13.94
N PHE A 56 -10.84 -7.68 13.23
CA PHE A 56 -12.09 -7.99 12.53
C PHE A 56 -11.88 -9.08 11.47
N PHE A 57 -10.83 -9.00 10.69
CA PHE A 57 -10.55 -9.99 9.65
C PHE A 57 -9.95 -11.29 10.22
N GLN A 58 -9.10 -11.23 11.25
CA GLN A 58 -8.53 -12.42 11.90
C GLN A 58 -9.58 -13.37 12.47
N ARG A 59 -10.76 -12.84 12.84
CA ARG A 59 -11.91 -13.68 13.28
C ARG A 59 -12.57 -14.46 12.13
N GLN A 60 -12.25 -14.16 10.88
CA GLN A 60 -12.91 -14.72 9.71
C GLN A 60 -12.00 -15.65 8.90
N LEU A 61 -10.73 -15.26 8.71
CA LEU A 61 -9.73 -16.04 7.99
C LEU A 61 -8.32 -15.70 8.48
N PRO A 62 -7.32 -16.56 8.22
CA PRO A 62 -5.93 -16.25 8.49
C PRO A 62 -5.56 -14.90 7.88
N THR A 63 -5.13 -13.95 8.73
CA THR A 63 -4.83 -12.58 8.30
C THR A 63 -3.47 -12.17 8.84
N THR A 64 -2.62 -11.66 7.98
CA THR A 64 -1.32 -11.08 8.28
C THR A 64 -1.27 -9.63 7.81
N PHE A 65 -0.29 -8.87 8.29
CA PHE A 65 -0.15 -7.45 7.93
C PHE A 65 1.29 -6.96 8.07
N HIS A 66 1.57 -5.83 7.46
CA HIS A 66 2.71 -4.96 7.75
C HIS A 66 2.25 -3.50 7.76
N TRP A 67 3.10 -2.60 8.24
CA TRP A 67 2.78 -1.19 8.32
C TRP A 67 3.03 -0.44 7.02
N GLY A 68 2.20 0.56 6.74
CA GLY A 68 2.47 1.65 5.83
C GLY A 68 2.96 2.89 6.58
N ASN A 69 3.19 3.99 5.87
CA ASN A 69 3.67 5.22 6.48
C ASN A 69 2.63 5.87 7.41
N HIS A 70 1.34 5.60 7.21
CA HIS A 70 0.30 6.17 8.07
C HIS A 70 0.33 5.60 9.48
N GLU A 71 0.43 4.28 9.65
CA GLU A 71 0.60 3.68 10.98
C GLU A 71 1.96 4.04 11.59
N MET A 72 3.03 4.09 10.79
CA MET A 72 4.37 4.45 11.26
C MET A 72 4.41 5.84 11.93
N ALA A 73 3.55 6.76 11.52
CA ALA A 73 3.46 8.10 12.12
C ALA A 73 2.88 8.10 13.55
N ASP A 74 2.23 7.01 13.96
CA ASP A 74 1.66 6.82 15.30
C ASP A 74 2.53 5.91 16.19
N LEU A 75 3.57 5.29 15.62
CA LEU A 75 4.40 4.28 16.27
C LEU A 75 5.81 4.79 16.61
N SER A 76 6.41 4.21 17.64
CA SER A 76 7.85 4.33 17.87
C SER A 76 8.63 3.52 16.85
N GLU A 77 9.91 3.87 16.61
CA GLU A 77 10.77 3.14 15.69
C GLU A 77 10.85 1.64 16.02
N SER A 78 10.92 1.30 17.32
CA SER A 78 10.94 -0.10 17.74
C SER A 78 9.67 -0.87 17.36
N LEU A 79 8.50 -0.23 17.42
CA LEU A 79 7.22 -0.84 17.02
C LEU A 79 7.02 -0.87 15.51
N ILE A 80 7.64 0.05 14.78
CA ILE A 80 7.72 -0.01 13.31
C ILE A 80 8.52 -1.25 12.89
N GLU A 81 9.65 -1.51 13.55
CA GLU A 81 10.55 -2.61 13.19
C GLU A 81 10.07 -3.97 13.71
N THR A 82 9.49 -4.00 14.92
CA THR A 82 9.08 -5.23 15.59
C THR A 82 7.83 -4.99 16.40
N TYR A 83 6.70 -5.39 15.83
CA TYR A 83 5.41 -5.28 16.50
C TYR A 83 5.07 -6.60 17.23
N PRO A 84 4.52 -6.56 18.46
CA PRO A 84 4.31 -7.76 19.28
C PRO A 84 3.01 -8.52 18.90
N ASP A 85 2.83 -8.79 17.62
CA ASP A 85 1.74 -9.61 17.07
C ASP A 85 2.34 -10.63 16.10
N PRO A 86 2.03 -11.94 16.24
CA PRO A 86 2.58 -12.97 15.35
C PRO A 86 2.13 -12.86 13.90
N ALA A 87 1.08 -12.11 13.62
CA ALA A 87 0.61 -11.83 12.26
C ALA A 87 1.33 -10.65 11.59
N PHE A 88 2.12 -9.89 12.35
CA PHE A 88 2.93 -8.80 11.81
C PHE A 88 4.12 -9.34 11.04
N LEU A 89 4.20 -9.00 9.76
CA LEU A 89 5.26 -9.45 8.87
C LEU A 89 6.17 -8.27 8.48
N ASN A 90 7.30 -8.11 9.20
CA ASN A 90 8.38 -7.24 8.76
C ASN A 90 9.68 -8.05 8.76
N PHE A 91 10.16 -8.44 7.58
CA PHE A 91 11.21 -9.45 7.35
C PHE A 91 10.87 -10.83 7.95
N GLN A 92 9.59 -11.10 8.11
CA GLN A 92 9.06 -12.37 8.57
C GLN A 92 8.26 -13.03 7.45
N THR A 93 8.23 -14.36 7.46
CA THR A 93 7.47 -15.14 6.48
C THR A 93 6.37 -15.96 7.13
N VAL A 94 5.30 -16.17 6.37
CA VAL A 94 4.31 -17.20 6.66
C VAL A 94 4.24 -18.18 5.49
N ALA A 95 4.17 -19.47 5.78
CA ALA A 95 3.99 -20.48 4.76
C ALA A 95 2.51 -20.52 4.32
N LEU A 96 2.25 -20.16 3.06
CA LEU A 96 0.93 -20.27 2.45
C LEU A 96 0.65 -21.71 2.00
N SER A 97 1.69 -22.40 1.52
CA SER A 97 1.67 -23.80 1.14
C SER A 97 3.04 -24.43 1.36
N GLU A 98 3.19 -25.73 1.04
CA GLU A 98 4.50 -26.39 1.08
C GLU A 98 5.53 -25.74 0.14
N LYS A 99 5.07 -25.08 -0.93
CA LYS A 99 5.92 -24.49 -1.98
C LYS A 99 5.96 -22.96 -1.96
N THR A 100 5.08 -22.29 -1.22
CA THR A 100 4.91 -20.83 -1.33
C THR A 100 5.03 -20.16 0.03
N LEU A 101 5.89 -19.15 0.10
CA LEU A 101 6.06 -18.27 1.26
C LEU A 101 5.52 -16.87 0.95
N LEU A 102 4.89 -16.25 1.93
CA LEU A 102 4.59 -14.83 1.94
C LEU A 102 5.61 -14.13 2.83
N LEU A 103 6.34 -13.18 2.31
CA LEU A 103 7.28 -12.30 3.02
C LEU A 103 6.72 -10.89 3.08
N GLY A 104 6.52 -10.34 4.27
CA GLY A 104 6.15 -8.94 4.45
C GLY A 104 7.36 -8.07 4.76
N VAL A 105 7.42 -6.86 4.22
CA VAL A 105 8.46 -5.86 4.47
C VAL A 105 7.82 -4.47 4.46
N ASN A 106 7.95 -3.72 5.54
CA ASN A 106 7.45 -2.34 5.60
C ASN A 106 8.07 -1.46 4.50
N CYS A 107 9.39 -1.64 4.23
CA CYS A 107 10.19 -0.84 3.30
C CYS A 107 10.35 0.64 3.72
N TRP A 108 11.05 1.42 2.89
CA TRP A 108 11.23 2.87 3.01
C TRP A 108 11.71 3.46 1.68
N TYR A 109 11.78 4.78 1.58
CA TYR A 109 12.24 5.49 0.39
C TYR A 109 13.66 6.05 0.55
N ASP A 110 14.35 6.20 -0.59
CA ASP A 110 15.75 6.66 -0.69
C ASP A 110 15.93 7.91 -1.55
N TYR A 111 14.82 8.54 -1.96
CA TYR A 111 14.77 9.67 -2.89
C TYR A 111 15.13 9.33 -4.35
N GLY A 112 15.40 8.09 -4.68
CA GLY A 112 15.84 7.66 -6.02
C GLY A 112 14.85 7.90 -7.14
N TYR A 113 13.58 8.19 -6.82
CA TYR A 113 12.56 8.56 -7.82
C TYR A 113 12.39 10.08 -7.96
N SER A 114 13.13 10.89 -7.23
CA SER A 114 13.05 12.35 -7.32
C SER A 114 13.69 12.90 -8.60
N ASP A 115 13.12 13.95 -9.14
CA ASP A 115 13.76 14.78 -10.17
C ASP A 115 14.67 15.86 -9.54
N LEU A 116 14.64 16.05 -8.21
CA LEU A 116 15.50 16.98 -7.49
C LEU A 116 16.85 16.33 -7.18
N GLN A 117 17.92 17.11 -7.31
CA GLN A 117 19.29 16.67 -7.00
C GLN A 117 19.72 17.07 -5.58
N SER A 118 19.07 18.08 -4.99
CA SER A 118 19.41 18.58 -3.68
C SER A 118 18.62 17.86 -2.58
N THR A 119 19.32 17.18 -1.68
CA THR A 119 18.73 16.58 -0.48
C THR A 119 18.08 17.64 0.40
N GLU A 120 18.64 18.85 0.50
CA GLU A 120 18.07 19.94 1.28
C GLU A 120 16.70 20.37 0.74
N GLU A 121 16.53 20.46 -0.57
CA GLU A 121 15.24 20.76 -1.21
C GLU A 121 14.22 19.63 -0.97
N ILE A 122 14.63 18.37 -1.05
CA ILE A 122 13.78 17.22 -0.76
C ILE A 122 13.30 17.26 0.70
N LEU A 123 14.21 17.46 1.66
CA LEU A 123 13.87 17.55 3.08
C LEU A 123 12.93 18.73 3.36
N ARG A 124 13.15 19.87 2.71
CA ARG A 124 12.24 21.02 2.82
C ARG A 124 10.82 20.66 2.34
N LEU A 125 10.69 19.93 1.23
CA LEU A 125 9.39 19.46 0.74
C LEU A 125 8.75 18.48 1.70
N LYS A 126 9.54 17.54 2.28
CA LYS A 126 9.06 16.62 3.31
C LYS A 126 8.45 17.37 4.49
N HIS A 127 9.18 18.34 5.05
CA HIS A 127 8.73 19.10 6.20
C HIS A 127 7.50 19.97 5.91
N LEU A 128 7.37 20.51 4.70
CA LEU A 128 6.26 21.41 4.37
C LEU A 128 4.99 20.67 3.97
N PHE A 129 5.09 19.56 3.25
CA PHE A 129 3.96 18.99 2.53
C PHE A 129 3.74 17.50 2.75
N TRP A 130 4.78 16.73 3.18
CA TRP A 130 4.67 15.29 3.23
C TRP A 130 4.22 14.80 4.59
N TYR A 131 3.35 13.77 4.61
CA TYR A 131 2.80 13.22 5.84
C TYR A 131 3.89 12.63 6.75
N ASP A 132 4.90 11.99 6.16
CA ASP A 132 5.97 11.25 6.86
C ASP A 132 6.92 12.14 7.67
N ARG A 133 6.77 13.49 7.61
CA ARG A 133 7.44 14.40 8.55
C ARG A 133 7.11 14.10 10.03
N MET A 134 6.00 13.37 10.26
CA MET A 134 5.57 12.97 11.60
C MET A 134 6.28 11.70 12.09
N ILE A 135 6.89 10.93 11.18
CA ILE A 135 7.56 9.67 11.50
C ILE A 135 8.95 9.97 12.05
N GLN A 136 9.25 9.40 13.21
CA GLN A 136 10.55 9.56 13.86
C GLN A 136 11.36 8.26 13.72
N ARG A 137 12.47 8.35 12.99
CA ARG A 137 13.42 7.25 12.79
C ARG A 137 14.85 7.75 12.97
N THR A 138 15.73 6.85 13.40
CA THR A 138 17.15 7.13 13.61
C THR A 138 17.90 7.05 12.28
N GLY A 139 18.55 8.14 11.87
CA GLY A 139 19.27 8.25 10.60
C GLY A 139 18.52 9.06 9.55
N THR A 140 19.12 9.17 8.38
CA THR A 140 18.50 9.80 7.20
C THR A 140 17.63 8.79 6.44
N ASP A 141 16.65 9.26 5.66
CA ASP A 141 15.78 8.36 4.89
C ASP A 141 16.58 7.43 3.96
N PRO A 142 17.63 7.87 3.23
CA PRO A 142 18.45 6.97 2.42
C PRO A 142 19.25 5.94 3.25
N GLU A 143 19.76 6.31 4.43
CA GLU A 143 20.46 5.36 5.31
C GLU A 143 19.52 4.28 5.82
N ILE A 144 18.31 4.67 6.25
CA ILE A 144 17.26 3.75 6.69
C ILE A 144 16.87 2.80 5.54
N SER A 145 16.61 3.35 4.35
CA SER A 145 16.27 2.56 3.16
C SER A 145 17.39 1.57 2.81
N HIS A 146 18.65 2.01 2.85
CA HIS A 146 19.80 1.14 2.59
C HIS A 146 19.90 -0.01 3.59
N GLN A 147 19.74 0.25 4.90
CA GLN A 147 19.73 -0.79 5.93
C GLN A 147 18.60 -1.81 5.70
N ILE A 148 17.42 -1.34 5.33
CA ILE A 148 16.28 -2.19 4.98
C ILE A 148 16.60 -3.06 3.77
N ASN A 149 17.21 -2.50 2.73
CA ASN A 149 17.57 -3.21 1.51
C ASN A 149 18.64 -4.29 1.77
N GLU A 150 19.64 -3.99 2.60
CA GLU A 150 20.64 -4.99 3.03
C GLU A 150 20.00 -6.13 3.84
N ARG A 151 19.07 -5.80 4.75
CA ARG A 151 18.34 -6.81 5.52
C ARG A 151 17.45 -7.65 4.62
N LEU A 152 16.78 -7.05 3.62
CA LEU A 152 15.99 -7.79 2.65
C LEU A 152 16.85 -8.77 1.85
N ARG A 153 18.04 -8.32 1.37
CA ARG A 153 19.00 -9.17 0.65
C ARG A 153 19.40 -10.36 1.48
N GLN A 154 19.73 -10.16 2.75
CA GLN A 154 20.09 -11.24 3.68
C GLN A 154 18.88 -12.18 3.92
N THR A 155 17.69 -11.63 4.11
CA THR A 155 16.46 -12.41 4.31
C THR A 155 16.20 -13.31 3.10
N LEU A 156 16.18 -12.77 1.88
CA LEU A 156 15.91 -13.53 0.67
C LEU A 156 16.94 -14.63 0.42
N ARG A 157 18.24 -14.35 0.67
CA ARG A 157 19.32 -15.36 0.58
C ARG A 157 19.18 -16.48 1.62
N GLY A 158 18.59 -16.18 2.78
CA GLY A 158 18.36 -17.15 3.85
C GLY A 158 17.12 -18.02 3.65
N LEU A 159 16.21 -17.67 2.72
CA LEU A 159 15.03 -18.47 2.44
C LEU A 159 15.35 -19.72 1.61
N PRO A 160 14.57 -20.81 1.78
CA PRO A 160 14.70 -21.99 0.91
C PRO A 160 14.51 -21.63 -0.57
N GLN A 161 15.51 -21.93 -1.39
CA GLN A 161 15.53 -21.54 -2.81
C GLN A 161 14.61 -22.39 -3.69
N ASP A 162 14.11 -23.50 -3.17
CA ASP A 162 13.11 -24.38 -3.82
C ASP A 162 11.67 -23.91 -3.58
N LYS A 163 11.48 -22.83 -2.83
CA LYS A 163 10.15 -22.24 -2.57
C LYS A 163 9.97 -20.95 -3.35
N GLU A 164 8.78 -20.77 -3.87
CA GLU A 164 8.33 -19.50 -4.45
C GLU A 164 8.05 -18.49 -3.33
N VAL A 165 8.49 -17.25 -3.50
CA VAL A 165 8.28 -16.17 -2.54
C VAL A 165 7.35 -15.12 -3.15
N ILE A 166 6.29 -14.78 -2.42
CA ILE A 166 5.47 -13.59 -2.65
C ILE A 166 5.95 -12.54 -1.67
N VAL A 167 6.42 -11.40 -2.17
CA VAL A 167 6.83 -10.27 -1.33
C VAL A 167 5.71 -9.24 -1.28
N THR A 168 5.35 -8.79 -0.09
CA THR A 168 4.47 -7.66 0.09
C THR A 168 5.22 -6.51 0.74
N THR A 169 5.00 -5.31 0.24
CA THR A 169 5.60 -4.10 0.78
C THR A 169 4.64 -2.92 0.61
N HIS A 170 4.86 -1.82 1.34
CA HIS A 170 4.01 -0.64 1.14
C HIS A 170 4.54 0.26 0.03
N PHE A 171 5.84 0.55 0.02
CA PHE A 171 6.47 1.50 -0.90
C PHE A 171 6.79 0.90 -2.28
N VAL A 172 6.93 1.80 -3.27
CA VAL A 172 7.12 1.44 -4.68
C VAL A 172 8.51 0.86 -4.95
N PRO A 173 8.62 -0.36 -5.52
CA PRO A 173 9.92 -0.99 -5.81
C PRO A 173 10.47 -0.66 -7.21
N LYS A 174 9.65 -0.17 -8.14
CA LYS A 174 10.03 -0.01 -9.56
C LYS A 174 9.58 1.31 -10.15
N ALA A 175 10.47 1.96 -10.90
CA ALA A 175 10.21 3.24 -11.57
C ALA A 175 9.04 3.20 -12.57
N THR A 176 8.71 2.04 -13.12
CA THR A 176 7.57 1.82 -14.02
C THR A 176 6.24 2.26 -13.40
N PHE A 177 6.13 2.22 -12.07
CA PHE A 177 4.93 2.63 -11.32
C PHE A 177 4.98 4.08 -10.82
N ILE A 178 6.00 4.84 -11.21
CA ILE A 178 6.13 6.27 -10.91
C ILE A 178 5.51 7.09 -12.02
N VAL A 179 4.40 7.76 -11.71
CA VAL A 179 3.73 8.62 -12.71
C VAL A 179 4.41 9.97 -12.76
N LYS A 180 4.95 10.31 -13.93
CA LYS A 180 5.51 11.65 -14.19
C LYS A 180 4.43 12.59 -14.70
N GLN A 181 4.19 13.66 -13.95
CA GLN A 181 3.29 14.73 -14.34
C GLN A 181 3.94 15.66 -15.36
N THR A 182 3.12 16.29 -16.20
CA THR A 182 3.57 17.23 -17.25
C THR A 182 2.87 18.57 -17.12
N GLY A 183 3.36 19.57 -17.86
CA GLY A 183 2.79 20.91 -17.92
C GLY A 183 2.77 21.58 -16.53
N LYS A 184 1.63 22.16 -16.15
CA LYS A 184 1.49 22.90 -14.88
C LYS A 184 1.63 22.03 -13.62
N TYR A 185 1.61 20.72 -13.76
CA TYR A 185 1.69 19.78 -12.66
C TYR A 185 3.09 19.18 -12.47
N VAL A 186 4.09 19.55 -13.27
CA VAL A 186 5.45 18.99 -13.24
C VAL A 186 6.11 19.05 -11.86
N ARG A 187 5.79 20.08 -11.06
CA ARG A 187 6.31 20.22 -9.68
C ARG A 187 5.89 19.09 -8.73
N TRP A 188 4.81 18.37 -9.03
CA TRP A 188 4.39 17.22 -8.23
C TRP A 188 5.38 16.05 -8.35
N ASN A 189 6.20 16.00 -9.41
CA ASN A 189 7.23 14.98 -9.58
C ASN A 189 8.31 15.06 -8.48
N HIS A 190 8.49 16.22 -7.88
CA HIS A 190 9.42 16.36 -6.76
C HIS A 190 9.02 15.49 -5.55
N LEU A 191 7.72 15.22 -5.36
CA LEU A 191 7.20 14.36 -4.30
C LEU A 191 7.40 12.86 -4.58
N ASN A 192 7.80 12.48 -5.80
CA ASN A 192 8.17 11.10 -6.11
C ASN A 192 9.36 10.62 -5.26
N ALA A 193 10.14 11.54 -4.67
CA ALA A 193 11.20 11.25 -3.70
C ALA A 193 10.74 10.32 -2.56
N PHE A 194 9.46 10.39 -2.19
CA PHE A 194 8.92 9.71 -1.03
C PHE A 194 8.11 8.46 -1.39
N LEU A 195 8.08 8.06 -2.67
CA LEU A 195 7.25 6.94 -3.10
C LEU A 195 7.89 5.57 -2.90
N GLY A 196 9.22 5.48 -2.79
CA GLY A 196 9.90 4.20 -2.60
C GLY A 196 11.37 4.22 -2.98
N SER A 197 11.90 3.03 -3.26
CA SER A 197 13.34 2.82 -3.48
C SER A 197 13.62 1.99 -4.74
N PRO A 198 14.36 2.52 -5.73
CA PRO A 198 14.90 1.72 -6.82
C PRO A 198 15.84 0.60 -6.35
N GLU A 199 16.59 0.83 -5.25
CA GLU A 199 17.49 -0.17 -4.68
C GLU A 199 16.70 -1.37 -4.14
N PHE A 200 15.54 -1.14 -3.47
CA PHE A 200 14.66 -2.23 -3.05
C PHE A 200 14.27 -3.13 -4.22
N GLY A 201 13.88 -2.52 -5.35
CA GLY A 201 13.57 -3.25 -6.57
C GLY A 201 14.76 -3.99 -7.16
N ALA A 202 15.99 -3.45 -7.05
CA ALA A 202 17.21 -4.13 -7.49
C ALA A 202 17.51 -5.37 -6.62
N VAL A 203 17.29 -5.28 -5.30
CA VAL A 203 17.44 -6.44 -4.39
C VAL A 203 16.46 -7.55 -4.72
N ILE A 204 15.24 -7.23 -5.11
CA ILE A 204 14.25 -8.22 -5.60
C ILE A 204 14.77 -8.91 -6.86
N ASP A 205 15.38 -8.17 -7.79
CA ASP A 205 15.90 -8.74 -9.05
C ASP A 205 17.09 -9.69 -8.85
N GLU A 206 17.77 -9.63 -7.68
CA GLU A 206 18.85 -10.57 -7.31
C GLU A 206 18.31 -11.95 -6.87
N ALA A 207 17.00 -12.08 -6.60
CA ALA A 207 16.40 -13.28 -6.02
C ALA A 207 15.53 -14.03 -7.04
N ASP A 208 16.04 -15.14 -7.55
CA ASP A 208 15.38 -15.95 -8.61
C ASP A 208 14.06 -16.59 -8.17
N ASN A 209 13.84 -16.74 -6.85
CA ASN A 209 12.66 -17.38 -6.30
C ASN A 209 11.52 -16.42 -5.95
N VAL A 210 11.69 -15.11 -6.16
CA VAL A 210 10.61 -14.13 -5.98
C VAL A 210 9.68 -14.14 -7.18
N ARG A 211 8.51 -14.74 -7.02
CA ARG A 211 7.50 -14.87 -8.06
C ARG A 211 6.68 -13.59 -8.26
N GLN A 212 6.29 -12.95 -7.16
CA GLN A 212 5.41 -11.79 -7.22
C GLN A 212 5.74 -10.79 -6.11
N VAL A 213 5.60 -9.49 -6.44
CA VAL A 213 5.68 -8.38 -5.49
C VAL A 213 4.38 -7.61 -5.53
N VAL A 214 3.75 -7.39 -4.36
CA VAL A 214 2.54 -6.59 -4.23
C VAL A 214 2.82 -5.39 -3.34
N PHE A 215 2.39 -4.22 -3.76
CA PHE A 215 2.64 -2.96 -3.05
C PHE A 215 1.53 -1.94 -3.26
N GLY A 216 1.55 -0.87 -2.45
CA GLY A 216 0.57 0.20 -2.43
C GLY A 216 1.17 1.59 -2.60
N HIS A 217 0.78 2.51 -1.71
CA HIS A 217 1.30 3.87 -1.51
C HIS A 217 1.03 4.88 -2.63
N THR A 218 0.91 4.43 -3.87
CA THR A 218 0.71 5.32 -5.03
C THR A 218 -0.70 5.89 -5.12
N HIS A 219 -1.68 5.28 -4.43
CA HIS A 219 -3.11 5.49 -4.58
C HIS A 219 -3.59 5.40 -6.04
N ARG A 220 -2.79 4.74 -6.89
CA ARG A 220 -3.11 4.47 -8.30
C ARG A 220 -3.01 2.98 -8.57
N ARG A 221 -4.00 2.47 -9.28
CA ARG A 221 -4.00 1.08 -9.73
C ARG A 221 -3.33 1.00 -11.09
N PHE A 222 -2.51 -0.03 -11.23
CA PHE A 222 -1.80 -0.36 -12.45
C PHE A 222 -2.16 -1.78 -12.88
N GLU A 223 -2.07 -2.05 -14.16
CA GLU A 223 -2.06 -3.42 -14.66
C GLU A 223 -0.78 -4.12 -14.17
N ASP A 224 -0.88 -5.42 -13.92
CA ASP A 224 0.26 -6.22 -13.49
C ASP A 224 1.37 -6.14 -14.54
N GLN A 225 2.61 -5.94 -14.08
CA GLN A 225 3.78 -5.86 -14.94
C GLN A 225 4.71 -7.04 -14.65
N VAL A 226 5.15 -7.71 -15.69
CA VAL A 226 6.20 -8.74 -15.59
C VAL A 226 7.53 -8.06 -15.89
N ILE A 227 8.42 -8.02 -14.90
CA ILE A 227 9.77 -7.45 -15.02
C ILE A 227 10.76 -8.55 -14.63
N GLY A 228 11.58 -8.99 -15.58
CA GLY A 228 12.38 -10.19 -15.39
C GLY A 228 11.49 -11.43 -15.22
N GLN A 229 11.60 -12.11 -14.11
CA GLN A 229 10.80 -13.30 -13.76
C GLN A 229 9.67 -12.98 -12.76
N THR A 230 9.61 -11.74 -12.26
CA THR A 230 8.74 -11.33 -11.17
C THR A 230 7.52 -10.55 -11.68
N ILE A 231 6.35 -10.88 -11.16
CA ILE A 231 5.11 -10.13 -11.40
C ILE A 231 5.03 -9.02 -10.37
N TYR A 232 4.82 -7.79 -10.79
CA TYR A 232 4.59 -6.62 -9.93
C TYR A 232 3.14 -6.19 -10.00
N SER A 233 2.45 -6.16 -8.86
CA SER A 233 1.03 -5.81 -8.72
C SER A 233 0.87 -4.60 -7.81
N CYS A 234 0.16 -3.57 -8.28
CA CYS A 234 -0.10 -2.34 -7.53
C CYS A 234 -1.59 -1.97 -7.66
N ARG A 235 -2.38 -2.31 -6.64
CA ARG A 235 -3.84 -2.11 -6.64
C ARG A 235 -4.34 -1.44 -5.34
N PRO A 236 -3.71 -0.33 -4.90
CA PRO A 236 -4.13 0.35 -3.67
C PRO A 236 -5.59 0.82 -3.76
N LEU A 237 -6.28 0.89 -2.63
CA LEU A 237 -7.59 1.50 -2.57
C LEU A 237 -7.47 3.03 -2.62
N GLY A 238 -6.62 3.62 -1.79
CA GLY A 238 -6.40 5.06 -1.71
C GLY A 238 -7.54 5.81 -1.01
N TYR A 239 -7.52 7.13 -1.09
CA TYR A 239 -8.52 7.97 -0.44
C TYR A 239 -9.84 8.03 -1.20
N TYR A 240 -10.97 8.09 -0.48
CA TYR A 240 -12.32 8.11 -1.08
C TYR A 240 -12.52 9.19 -2.16
N TYR A 241 -11.83 10.33 -2.07
CA TYR A 241 -11.91 11.40 -3.06
C TYR A 241 -11.03 11.14 -4.31
N GLU A 242 -10.23 10.06 -4.33
CA GLU A 242 -9.40 9.62 -5.46
C GLU A 242 -10.03 8.43 -6.22
N TRP A 243 -11.00 7.76 -5.61
CA TRP A 243 -11.62 6.55 -6.16
C TRP A 243 -12.26 6.76 -7.54
N GLN A 244 -12.29 5.72 -8.34
CA GLN A 244 -13.01 5.74 -9.62
C GLN A 244 -14.53 5.93 -9.41
N LEU A 245 -15.07 5.35 -8.35
CA LEU A 245 -16.42 5.58 -7.87
C LEU A 245 -16.70 7.08 -7.68
N THR A 246 -15.82 7.78 -6.98
CA THR A 246 -15.96 9.23 -6.74
C THR A 246 -15.84 10.04 -8.02
N ARG A 247 -14.91 9.65 -8.91
CA ARG A 247 -14.79 10.26 -10.22
C ARG A 247 -16.08 10.17 -11.01
N ARG A 248 -16.70 8.97 -11.06
CA ARG A 248 -17.98 8.77 -11.74
C ARG A 248 -19.06 9.62 -11.11
N PHE A 249 -19.21 9.58 -9.78
CA PHE A 249 -20.21 10.36 -9.06
C PHE A 249 -20.16 11.85 -9.41
N VAL A 250 -18.98 12.48 -9.33
CA VAL A 250 -18.88 13.93 -9.56
C VAL A 250 -19.07 14.33 -11.01
N LEU A 251 -18.71 13.49 -11.97
CA LEU A 251 -18.87 13.77 -13.40
C LEU A 251 -20.33 13.50 -13.86
N GLU A 252 -20.93 12.38 -13.47
CA GLU A 252 -22.31 12.01 -13.83
C GLU A 252 -23.34 13.01 -13.25
N ASN A 253 -23.07 13.52 -12.04
CA ASN A 253 -23.92 14.55 -11.42
C ASN A 253 -23.53 15.98 -11.80
N GLN A 254 -22.60 16.17 -12.75
CA GLN A 254 -22.14 17.47 -13.25
C GLN A 254 -21.65 18.42 -12.14
N LEU A 255 -21.10 17.87 -11.03
CA LEU A 255 -20.61 18.65 -9.90
C LEU A 255 -19.27 19.33 -10.21
N THR A 256 -18.56 18.86 -11.21
CA THR A 256 -17.31 19.45 -11.73
C THR A 256 -17.10 19.04 -13.18
N GLU A 257 -16.48 19.93 -13.97
CA GLU A 257 -16.07 19.63 -15.34
C GLU A 257 -14.80 18.77 -15.40
N ASN A 258 -13.96 18.88 -14.38
CA ASN A 258 -12.65 18.23 -14.34
C ASN A 258 -12.44 17.53 -13.01
N PHE A 259 -12.04 16.27 -13.05
CA PHE A 259 -11.70 15.51 -11.87
C PHE A 259 -10.33 15.97 -11.31
N GLN A 260 -10.36 16.62 -10.15
CA GLN A 260 -9.19 17.08 -9.40
C GLN A 260 -9.33 16.64 -7.94
N PRO A 261 -8.78 15.49 -7.52
CA PRO A 261 -8.98 14.90 -6.20
C PRO A 261 -8.76 15.88 -5.04
N THR A 262 -7.70 16.68 -5.11
CA THR A 262 -7.36 17.67 -4.07
C THR A 262 -8.43 18.73 -3.81
N LYS A 263 -9.35 18.94 -4.76
CA LYS A 263 -10.44 19.93 -4.65
C LYS A 263 -11.79 19.31 -4.29
N LEU A 264 -11.90 17.98 -4.25
CA LEU A 264 -13.19 17.31 -4.11
C LEU A 264 -13.70 17.25 -2.67
N ARG A 265 -12.85 17.32 -1.64
CA ARG A 265 -13.30 17.20 -0.24
C ARG A 265 -14.44 18.15 0.13
N GLY A 266 -14.34 19.42 -0.25
CA GLY A 266 -15.40 20.41 -0.01
C GLY A 266 -16.69 20.07 -0.78
N LEU A 267 -16.54 19.72 -2.05
CA LEU A 267 -17.64 19.37 -2.94
C LEU A 267 -18.40 18.13 -2.44
N LEU A 268 -17.69 17.09 -2.04
CA LEU A 268 -18.28 15.86 -1.49
C LEU A 268 -19.00 16.11 -0.16
N ARG A 269 -18.42 16.96 0.71
CA ARG A 269 -19.06 17.34 1.96
C ARG A 269 -20.40 18.04 1.74
N THR A 270 -20.49 18.92 0.74
CA THR A 270 -21.75 19.60 0.38
C THR A 270 -22.80 18.64 -0.20
N ASN A 271 -22.34 17.55 -0.84
CA ASN A 271 -23.21 16.55 -1.48
C ASN A 271 -23.18 15.20 -0.73
N GLN A 272 -22.87 15.20 0.57
CA GLN A 272 -22.55 13.99 1.34
C GLN A 272 -23.66 12.93 1.32
N ALA A 273 -24.93 13.32 1.44
CA ALA A 273 -26.06 12.38 1.44
C ALA A 273 -26.16 11.62 0.10
N ALA A 274 -26.07 12.34 -1.01
CA ALA A 274 -26.09 11.75 -2.34
C ALA A 274 -24.84 10.89 -2.59
N PHE A 275 -23.68 11.36 -2.17
CA PHE A 275 -22.44 10.58 -2.28
C PHE A 275 -22.49 9.30 -1.46
N ASN A 276 -22.99 9.33 -0.22
CA ASN A 276 -23.13 8.14 0.61
C ASN A 276 -24.06 7.10 0.00
N GLN A 277 -25.17 7.54 -0.60
CA GLN A 277 -26.08 6.64 -1.32
C GLN A 277 -25.40 6.02 -2.56
N TYR A 278 -24.66 6.82 -3.32
CA TYR A 278 -23.90 6.35 -4.47
C TYR A 278 -22.76 5.39 -4.04
N LYS A 279 -22.03 5.73 -2.96
CA LYS A 279 -21.02 4.86 -2.37
C LYS A 279 -21.61 3.50 -2.01
N ALA A 280 -22.72 3.46 -1.29
CA ALA A 280 -23.38 2.21 -0.88
C ALA A 280 -23.72 1.30 -2.07
N ALA A 281 -24.12 1.87 -3.20
CA ALA A 281 -24.45 1.12 -4.40
C ALA A 281 -23.23 0.61 -5.19
N HIS A 282 -22.09 1.29 -5.11
CA HIS A 282 -20.95 1.06 -6.00
C HIS A 282 -19.65 0.64 -5.30
N LEU A 283 -19.59 0.69 -3.96
CA LEU A 283 -18.37 0.40 -3.19
C LEU A 283 -17.86 -1.02 -3.44
N ARG A 284 -18.75 -2.01 -3.60
CA ARG A 284 -18.36 -3.40 -3.88
C ARG A 284 -17.45 -3.52 -5.12
N ALA A 285 -17.81 -2.82 -6.21
CA ALA A 285 -17.01 -2.84 -7.43
C ALA A 285 -15.68 -2.10 -7.28
N GLU A 286 -15.64 -1.03 -6.48
CA GLU A 286 -14.42 -0.29 -6.15
C GLU A 286 -13.44 -1.16 -5.36
N LEU A 287 -13.93 -1.82 -4.30
CA LEU A 287 -13.15 -2.74 -3.47
C LEU A 287 -12.62 -3.94 -4.25
N GLN A 288 -13.47 -4.53 -5.11
CA GLN A 288 -13.07 -5.68 -5.93
C GLN A 288 -11.87 -5.37 -6.83
N GLN A 289 -11.75 -4.13 -7.32
CA GLN A 289 -10.62 -3.68 -8.14
C GLN A 289 -9.37 -3.35 -7.30
N ALA A 290 -9.51 -3.13 -5.99
CA ALA A 290 -8.43 -2.81 -5.08
C ALA A 290 -7.84 -4.06 -4.39
N ILE A 291 -8.32 -5.25 -4.68
CA ILE A 291 -7.79 -6.50 -4.13
C ILE A 291 -6.90 -7.17 -5.18
N THR A 292 -5.67 -7.49 -4.80
CA THR A 292 -4.80 -8.36 -5.59
C THR A 292 -5.04 -9.82 -5.19
N TRP A 293 -5.39 -10.66 -6.16
CA TRP A 293 -5.68 -12.07 -5.96
C TRP A 293 -4.53 -12.93 -6.49
N ILE A 294 -3.99 -13.83 -5.66
CA ILE A 294 -2.87 -14.70 -6.02
C ILE A 294 -3.24 -16.14 -5.65
N ASN A 295 -3.19 -17.03 -6.63
CA ASN A 295 -3.34 -18.47 -6.39
C ASN A 295 -1.99 -19.10 -6.04
N TYR A 296 -1.96 -20.00 -5.05
CA TYR A 296 -0.75 -20.66 -4.58
C TYR A 296 -0.98 -22.13 -4.23
#